data_2d23d9538ac1fb17051e29a4eecac2ba
#
_entry.id   2d23d9538ac1fb17051e29a4eecac2ba
#
_cell.length_a   1.000
_cell.length_b   1.000
_cell.length_c   1.000
_cell.angle_alpha   90.00
_cell.angle_beta   90.00
_cell.angle_gamma   90.00
#
_symmetry.space_group_name_H-M   'P 1'
#
loop_
_entity.id
_entity.type
_entity.pdbx_description
1 polymer ?
#
loop_
_entity_poly.entity_id
_entity_poly.type
_entity_poly.pdbx_seq_one_letter_code
_entity_poly.pdbx_strand_id
1 'polypeptide(L)'
;SNWQDDLSFFDQNLNMVYCWDADGISDVSGRPPGYFGYKFLESPGQPYDGIDNDGDGMIDERQDNGIDEDGDWNVEKHDIGIDGVPNTGDEGEDDGLPTPGDQFDLRKPGEPNIDWTDLDESDMVGLTGFASPPFTSQNRISNDQFIFENYLTPGVFDSANSVQAGDYIFIYSSGPINLPKQESRRFSIALIVGQDYDDLTLNAVTAQDIYEKNYQFAKPP
;
A
#
# COMPACT_ATOMS: atom_id res chain seq x y z
N SER A 1 -9.32 26.14 -11.49
CA SER A 1 -9.63 24.77 -11.84
C SER A 1 -11.12 24.53 -11.63
N ASN A 2 -11.71 23.89 -12.56
CA ASN A 2 -13.10 23.46 -12.45
C ASN A 2 -13.13 22.16 -11.63
N TRP A 3 -13.02 22.30 -10.36
CA TRP A 3 -13.13 21.23 -9.34
C TRP A 3 -14.49 20.48 -9.39
N GLN A 4 -15.28 20.69 -10.44
CA GLN A 4 -16.62 20.12 -10.60
C GLN A 4 -16.65 18.97 -11.62
N ASP A 5 -15.53 18.57 -12.16
CA ASP A 5 -15.41 17.56 -13.21
C ASP A 5 -14.39 16.46 -12.91
N ASP A 6 -13.95 16.31 -11.66
CA ASP A 6 -13.14 15.20 -11.24
C ASP A 6 -13.97 13.92 -11.09
N LEU A 7 -13.33 12.79 -11.38
CA LEU A 7 -13.82 11.45 -11.13
C LEU A 7 -12.81 10.68 -10.29
N SER A 8 -13.27 9.73 -9.51
CA SER A 8 -12.42 8.84 -8.73
C SER A 8 -12.89 7.40 -8.82
N PHE A 9 -11.96 6.48 -8.68
CA PHE A 9 -12.22 5.05 -8.68
C PHE A 9 -11.27 4.32 -7.76
N PHE A 10 -11.73 3.20 -7.20
CA PHE A 10 -10.93 2.24 -6.48
C PHE A 10 -10.80 0.95 -7.30
N ASP A 11 -9.57 0.66 -7.74
CA ASP A 11 -9.23 -0.59 -8.40
C ASP A 11 -8.75 -1.61 -7.36
N GLN A 12 -9.60 -2.60 -7.08
CA GLN A 12 -9.30 -3.65 -6.09
C GLN A 12 -8.13 -4.54 -6.53
N ASN A 13 -7.97 -4.80 -7.82
CA ASN A 13 -6.89 -5.68 -8.31
C ASN A 13 -5.51 -5.01 -8.19
N LEU A 14 -5.49 -3.70 -8.25
CA LEU A 14 -4.27 -2.91 -8.10
C LEU A 14 -4.08 -2.39 -6.68
N ASN A 15 -5.03 -2.59 -5.79
CA ASN A 15 -5.06 -1.92 -4.49
C ASN A 15 -4.76 -0.42 -4.62
N MET A 16 -5.42 0.25 -5.55
CA MET A 16 -5.14 1.64 -5.90
C MET A 16 -6.41 2.47 -5.98
N VAL A 17 -6.40 3.60 -5.30
CA VAL A 17 -7.37 4.67 -5.49
C VAL A 17 -6.79 5.69 -6.46
N TYR A 18 -7.55 6.13 -7.45
CA TYR A 18 -7.08 7.14 -8.39
C TYR A 18 -8.18 8.10 -8.80
N CYS A 19 -7.76 9.26 -9.28
CA CYS A 19 -8.64 10.29 -9.82
C CYS A 19 -8.11 10.84 -11.15
N TRP A 20 -9.05 11.37 -11.93
CA TRP A 20 -8.78 11.99 -13.21
C TRP A 20 -9.84 13.06 -13.50
N ASP A 21 -9.54 13.93 -14.41
CA ASP A 21 -10.43 14.97 -14.92
C ASP A 21 -11.38 14.36 -15.97
N ALA A 22 -12.67 14.53 -15.81
CA ALA A 22 -13.68 13.84 -16.63
C ALA A 22 -13.72 14.32 -18.08
N ASP A 23 -13.43 15.58 -18.35
CA ASP A 23 -13.36 16.12 -19.70
C ASP A 23 -11.96 16.06 -20.31
N GLY A 24 -10.96 15.67 -19.50
CA GLY A 24 -9.56 15.47 -19.91
C GLY A 24 -8.82 16.78 -20.16
N ILE A 25 -9.34 17.93 -19.74
CA ILE A 25 -8.76 19.24 -19.99
C ILE A 25 -8.68 20.08 -18.72
N SER A 26 -7.47 20.31 -18.25
CA SER A 26 -7.27 21.22 -17.10
C SER A 26 -7.70 22.65 -17.41
N ASP A 27 -8.64 23.19 -16.66
CA ASP A 27 -9.10 24.57 -16.76
C ASP A 27 -7.99 25.62 -16.54
N VAL A 28 -6.93 25.25 -15.85
CA VAL A 28 -5.81 26.15 -15.58
C VAL A 28 -4.82 26.20 -16.74
N SER A 29 -4.49 25.03 -17.31
CA SER A 29 -3.45 24.93 -18.33
C SER A 29 -3.97 24.73 -19.75
N GLY A 30 -5.23 24.32 -19.90
CA GLY A 30 -5.82 23.91 -21.18
C GLY A 30 -5.17 22.65 -21.77
N ARG A 31 -4.49 21.85 -20.95
CA ARG A 31 -3.80 20.61 -21.33
C ARG A 31 -4.36 19.46 -20.50
N PRO A 32 -4.22 18.20 -20.95
CA PRO A 32 -4.57 17.05 -20.14
C PRO A 32 -3.82 17.08 -18.80
N PRO A 33 -4.53 16.98 -17.65
CA PRO A 33 -3.88 17.01 -16.34
C PRO A 33 -3.20 15.69 -15.98
N GLY A 34 -3.56 14.59 -16.67
CA GLY A 34 -3.13 13.25 -16.35
C GLY A 34 -3.97 12.60 -15.24
N TYR A 35 -3.45 11.51 -14.72
CA TYR A 35 -4.04 10.70 -13.66
C TYR A 35 -3.18 10.78 -12.41
N PHE A 36 -3.82 10.70 -11.26
CA PHE A 36 -3.17 10.70 -9.97
C PHE A 36 -3.78 9.61 -9.09
N GLY A 37 -2.94 8.86 -8.37
CA GLY A 37 -3.40 7.77 -7.53
C GLY A 37 -2.57 7.56 -6.28
N TYR A 38 -3.18 6.85 -5.33
CA TYR A 38 -2.56 6.28 -4.15
C TYR A 38 -2.58 4.76 -4.29
N LYS A 39 -1.42 4.17 -4.49
CA LYS A 39 -1.20 2.72 -4.53
C LYS A 39 -0.89 2.26 -3.12
N PHE A 40 -1.63 1.27 -2.64
CA PHE A 40 -1.27 0.56 -1.44
C PHE A 40 -0.19 -0.45 -1.75
N LEU A 41 0.88 -0.38 -0.99
CA LEU A 41 2.00 -1.29 -1.07
C LEU A 41 1.90 -2.36 0.02
N GLU A 42 1.47 -1.95 1.21
CA GLU A 42 1.35 -2.81 2.37
C GLU A 42 0.21 -2.31 3.26
N SER A 43 -0.61 -3.22 3.76
CA SER A 43 -1.62 -2.94 4.78
C SER A 43 -1.24 -3.56 6.12
N PRO A 44 -1.82 -3.12 7.23
CA PRO A 44 -1.59 -3.77 8.51
C PRO A 44 -1.98 -5.24 8.51
N GLY A 45 -1.18 -6.08 9.18
CA GLY A 45 -1.47 -7.47 9.46
C GLY A 45 -2.18 -7.71 10.78
N GLN A 46 -2.78 -8.87 10.93
CA GLN A 46 -3.46 -9.35 12.15
C GLN A 46 -2.85 -10.66 12.67
N PRO A 47 -1.60 -10.72 13.07
CA PRO A 47 -0.86 -11.94 13.36
C PRO A 47 -1.23 -12.60 14.70
N TYR A 48 -2.43 -12.40 15.23
CA TYR A 48 -2.82 -12.92 16.56
C TYR A 48 -4.31 -13.23 16.68
N ASP A 49 -5.04 -13.35 15.57
CA ASP A 49 -6.47 -13.58 15.64
C ASP A 49 -6.90 -15.02 15.27
N GLY A 50 -5.95 -15.82 14.79
CA GLY A 50 -6.17 -17.21 14.39
C GLY A 50 -6.94 -17.36 13.09
N ILE A 51 -6.90 -16.35 12.24
CA ILE A 51 -7.58 -16.29 10.95
C ILE A 51 -6.53 -16.03 9.87
N ASP A 52 -6.63 -16.75 8.76
CA ASP A 52 -5.95 -16.44 7.52
C ASP A 52 -6.65 -15.21 6.89
N ASN A 53 -6.09 -14.02 7.05
CA ASN A 53 -6.75 -12.76 6.68
C ASN A 53 -6.59 -12.41 5.20
N ASP A 54 -5.56 -12.91 4.52
CA ASP A 54 -5.33 -12.66 3.09
C ASP A 54 -5.66 -13.86 2.18
N GLY A 55 -5.86 -15.04 2.78
CA GLY A 55 -6.37 -16.21 2.07
C GLY A 55 -5.28 -17.02 1.36
N ASP A 56 -4.03 -16.91 1.78
CA ASP A 56 -2.89 -17.63 1.19
C ASP A 56 -2.74 -19.07 1.71
N GLY A 57 -3.37 -19.40 2.85
CA GLY A 57 -3.42 -20.71 3.47
C GLY A 57 -2.54 -20.82 4.73
N MET A 58 -1.82 -19.81 5.09
CA MET A 58 -1.12 -19.68 6.37
C MET A 58 -2.00 -18.93 7.38
N ILE A 59 -1.61 -18.83 8.62
CA ILE A 59 -2.41 -18.21 9.69
C ILE A 59 -1.46 -17.47 10.63
N ASP A 60 -1.78 -16.21 10.91
CA ASP A 60 -1.07 -15.37 11.86
C ASP A 60 0.41 -15.11 11.50
N GLU A 61 0.75 -15.03 10.22
CA GLU A 61 2.10 -14.72 9.76
C GLU A 61 2.52 -13.32 10.20
N ARG A 62 3.80 -13.19 10.47
CA ARG A 62 4.40 -11.94 10.92
C ARG A 62 5.59 -11.55 10.08
N GLN A 63 5.49 -10.44 9.45
CA GLN A 63 6.54 -9.84 8.64
C GLN A 63 7.84 -9.54 9.40
N ASP A 64 7.79 -9.37 10.72
CA ASP A 64 8.91 -8.93 11.55
C ASP A 64 9.40 -9.98 12.58
N ASN A 65 9.10 -11.26 12.38
CA ASN A 65 9.45 -12.32 13.32
C ASN A 65 10.76 -13.06 13.00
N GLY A 66 11.35 -12.82 11.83
CA GLY A 66 12.59 -13.44 11.39
C GLY A 66 12.44 -14.91 11.00
N ILE A 67 11.25 -15.32 10.61
CA ILE A 67 10.92 -16.66 10.13
C ILE A 67 10.51 -16.52 8.67
N ASP A 68 11.09 -17.35 7.81
CA ASP A 68 10.71 -17.51 6.40
C ASP A 68 9.51 -18.47 6.36
N GLU A 69 8.28 -17.93 6.45
CA GLU A 69 7.05 -18.72 6.65
C GLU A 69 6.55 -19.33 5.33
N ASP A 70 6.75 -18.67 4.21
CA ASP A 70 6.41 -19.19 2.88
C ASP A 70 7.55 -19.97 2.20
N GLY A 71 8.79 -19.83 2.70
CA GLY A 71 9.96 -20.60 2.27
C GLY A 71 10.62 -20.09 0.99
N ASP A 72 10.49 -18.81 0.68
CA ASP A 72 11.02 -18.21 -0.54
C ASP A 72 12.35 -17.45 -0.35
N TRP A 73 12.81 -17.25 0.89
CA TRP A 73 14.13 -16.69 1.16
C TRP A 73 15.25 -17.57 0.58
N ASN A 74 16.19 -16.95 -0.08
CA ASN A 74 17.27 -17.65 -0.78
C ASN A 74 18.64 -17.07 -0.43
N VAL A 75 19.50 -17.88 0.19
CA VAL A 75 20.85 -17.52 0.62
C VAL A 75 21.75 -16.93 -0.48
N GLU A 76 21.59 -17.34 -1.75
CA GLU A 76 22.41 -16.83 -2.85
C GLU A 76 21.99 -15.44 -3.33
N LYS A 77 20.80 -14.99 -2.94
CA LYS A 77 20.20 -13.74 -3.44
C LYS A 77 19.84 -12.75 -2.34
N HIS A 78 19.40 -13.28 -1.20
CA HIS A 78 18.74 -12.50 -0.17
C HIS A 78 19.59 -12.31 1.08
N ASP A 79 20.69 -13.06 1.26
CA ASP A 79 21.67 -12.95 2.34
C ASP A 79 22.55 -11.69 2.15
N ILE A 80 21.94 -10.53 2.36
CA ILE A 80 22.51 -9.20 2.06
C ILE A 80 22.54 -8.27 3.27
N GLY A 81 22.24 -8.81 4.44
CA GLY A 81 22.33 -8.13 5.73
C GLY A 81 21.15 -7.24 6.10
N ILE A 82 21.17 -6.75 7.33
CA ILE A 82 20.06 -6.06 7.97
C ILE A 82 19.70 -4.72 7.30
N ASP A 83 20.63 -4.08 6.57
CA ASP A 83 20.35 -2.83 5.86
C ASP A 83 19.74 -3.07 4.47
N GLY A 84 19.59 -4.34 4.06
CA GLY A 84 19.00 -4.73 2.78
C GLY A 84 19.85 -4.33 1.56
N VAL A 85 21.14 -4.00 1.76
CA VAL A 85 22.03 -3.53 0.68
C VAL A 85 23.28 -4.44 0.60
N PRO A 86 23.48 -5.14 -0.51
CA PRO A 86 24.58 -6.10 -0.61
C PRO A 86 25.96 -5.43 -0.59
N ASN A 87 26.95 -6.09 -0.01
CA ASN A 87 28.36 -5.71 0.09
C ASN A 87 28.61 -4.44 0.94
N THR A 88 27.84 -4.27 2.00
CA THR A 88 28.06 -3.22 3.01
C THR A 88 28.83 -3.75 4.22
N GLY A 89 28.82 -5.08 4.46
CA GLY A 89 29.49 -5.75 5.54
C GLY A 89 28.80 -5.52 6.89
N ASP A 90 27.50 -5.36 6.87
CA ASP A 90 26.67 -5.14 8.04
C ASP A 90 26.23 -6.45 8.74
N GLU A 91 25.37 -6.33 9.72
CA GLU A 91 24.89 -7.46 10.52
C GLU A 91 24.03 -8.39 9.64
N GLY A 92 24.36 -9.70 9.64
CA GLY A 92 23.64 -10.75 8.92
C GLY A 92 24.11 -10.97 7.49
N GLU A 93 24.92 -10.08 6.89
CA GLU A 93 25.36 -10.26 5.52
C GLU A 93 26.33 -11.44 5.38
N ASP A 94 26.08 -12.33 4.40
CA ASP A 94 26.89 -13.51 4.07
C ASP A 94 26.99 -14.55 5.23
N ASP A 95 26.02 -14.59 6.13
CA ASP A 95 26.03 -15.52 7.28
C ASP A 95 25.24 -16.82 7.04
N GLY A 96 24.45 -16.88 5.98
CA GLY A 96 23.67 -18.05 5.56
C GLY A 96 22.36 -18.21 6.33
N LEU A 97 21.94 -17.18 7.07
CA LEU A 97 20.70 -17.16 7.85
C LEU A 97 19.87 -15.91 7.50
N PRO A 98 18.55 -16.04 7.43
CA PRO A 98 17.71 -14.88 7.20
C PRO A 98 17.80 -13.88 8.36
N THR A 99 17.95 -12.61 8.04
CA THR A 99 18.16 -11.54 9.02
C THR A 99 16.99 -10.58 9.02
N PRO A 100 16.14 -10.59 10.09
CA PRO A 100 15.00 -9.70 10.21
C PRO A 100 15.42 -8.24 10.41
N GLY A 101 14.57 -7.32 9.99
CA GLY A 101 14.79 -5.91 10.18
C GLY A 101 14.44 -5.40 11.58
N ASP A 102 14.57 -4.09 11.74
CA ASP A 102 14.14 -3.37 12.94
C ASP A 102 12.99 -2.42 12.55
N GLN A 103 11.77 -2.76 12.92
CA GLN A 103 10.57 -1.97 12.62
C GLN A 103 10.64 -0.50 13.10
N PHE A 104 11.56 -0.17 13.99
CA PHE A 104 11.75 1.18 14.52
C PHE A 104 12.92 1.93 13.87
N ASP A 105 13.73 1.26 13.04
CA ASP A 105 14.85 1.87 12.33
C ASP A 105 14.77 1.60 10.82
N LEU A 106 14.24 2.55 10.07
CA LEU A 106 14.10 2.47 8.61
C LEU A 106 15.41 2.25 7.83
N ARG A 107 16.56 2.34 8.49
CA ARG A 107 17.87 2.00 7.91
C ARG A 107 18.20 0.52 8.04
N LYS A 108 17.33 -0.22 8.71
CA LYS A 108 17.45 -1.65 8.96
C LYS A 108 16.16 -2.35 8.53
N PRO A 109 15.85 -2.37 7.23
CA PRO A 109 14.61 -2.97 6.75
C PRO A 109 14.60 -4.49 6.86
N GLY A 110 15.74 -5.13 7.13
CA GLY A 110 15.89 -6.57 7.02
C GLY A 110 16.22 -7.01 5.60
N GLU A 111 16.34 -8.30 5.43
CA GLU A 111 16.58 -8.92 4.14
C GLU A 111 15.29 -9.03 3.34
N PRO A 112 15.34 -8.94 2.00
CA PRO A 112 14.17 -9.18 1.18
C PRO A 112 13.70 -10.65 1.31
N ASN A 113 12.43 -10.89 1.11
CA ASN A 113 11.79 -12.20 1.21
C ASN A 113 11.89 -12.83 2.62
N ILE A 114 11.85 -12.01 3.66
CA ILE A 114 11.71 -12.43 5.06
C ILE A 114 11.20 -11.29 5.96
N ASP A 115 11.31 -10.03 5.53
CA ASP A 115 10.95 -8.91 6.40
C ASP A 115 10.36 -7.74 5.61
N TRP A 116 9.92 -6.77 6.23
CA TRP A 116 9.18 -5.54 5.98
C TRP A 116 8.63 -5.26 4.56
N THR A 117 9.30 -5.67 3.52
CA THR A 117 8.86 -5.51 2.12
C THR A 117 8.36 -6.80 1.51
N ASP A 118 8.48 -7.89 2.24
CA ASP A 118 7.90 -9.15 1.87
C ASP A 118 6.43 -9.18 2.29
N LEU A 119 5.55 -9.19 1.33
CA LEU A 119 4.11 -9.13 1.57
C LEU A 119 3.53 -10.52 1.87
N ASP A 120 4.21 -11.56 1.41
CA ASP A 120 3.78 -12.95 1.59
C ASP A 120 4.11 -13.45 3.01
N GLU A 121 4.99 -12.73 3.74
CA GLU A 121 5.28 -12.94 5.16
C GLU A 121 4.34 -12.18 6.12
N SER A 122 3.22 -11.65 5.64
CA SER A 122 2.34 -10.84 6.48
C SER A 122 0.88 -11.16 6.24
N ASP A 123 0.21 -11.67 7.25
CA ASP A 123 -1.24 -11.91 7.26
C ASP A 123 -2.03 -10.58 7.16
N MET A 124 -1.96 -9.98 5.98
CA MET A 124 -2.46 -8.64 5.71
C MET A 124 -3.98 -8.56 5.62
N VAL A 125 -4.58 -7.62 6.32
CA VAL A 125 -6.03 -7.35 6.25
C VAL A 125 -6.46 -6.79 4.88
N GLY A 126 -5.54 -6.19 4.14
CA GLY A 126 -5.82 -5.57 2.84
C GLY A 126 -6.65 -4.29 2.96
N LEU A 127 -7.16 -3.81 1.83
CA LEU A 127 -8.10 -2.70 1.80
C LEU A 127 -9.52 -3.21 2.01
N THR A 128 -10.18 -2.71 3.05
CA THR A 128 -11.49 -3.18 3.49
C THR A 128 -12.64 -2.28 3.12
N GLY A 129 -12.38 -1.07 2.65
CA GLY A 129 -13.44 -0.17 2.22
C GLY A 129 -12.95 1.03 1.43
N PHE A 130 -13.85 1.57 0.60
CA PHE A 130 -13.66 2.81 -0.14
C PHE A 130 -14.94 3.61 -0.20
N ALA A 131 -14.84 4.91 0.09
CA ALA A 131 -15.93 5.86 -0.05
C ALA A 131 -15.45 7.12 -0.77
N SER A 132 -16.29 7.65 -1.67
CA SER A 132 -16.01 8.88 -2.41
C SER A 132 -17.17 9.87 -2.27
N PRO A 133 -17.35 10.49 -1.09
CA PRO A 133 -18.40 11.48 -0.90
C PRO A 133 -18.07 12.81 -1.58
N PRO A 134 -19.08 13.57 -2.05
CA PRO A 134 -18.89 14.91 -2.57
C PRO A 134 -18.25 15.84 -1.55
N PHE A 135 -17.31 16.67 -1.97
CA PHE A 135 -16.70 17.68 -1.12
C PHE A 135 -17.64 18.88 -0.94
N THR A 136 -18.42 18.84 0.12
CA THR A 136 -19.35 19.89 0.49
C THR A 136 -19.05 20.42 1.88
N SER A 137 -19.63 21.59 2.22
CA SER A 137 -19.52 22.13 3.57
C SER A 137 -20.13 21.22 4.66
N GLN A 138 -21.02 20.32 4.26
CA GLN A 138 -21.69 19.35 5.15
C GLN A 138 -20.87 18.06 5.30
N ASN A 139 -20.10 17.68 4.29
CA ASN A 139 -19.27 16.48 4.29
C ASN A 139 -17.80 16.79 4.67
N ARG A 140 -17.60 17.82 5.46
CA ARG A 140 -16.24 18.12 5.96
C ARG A 140 -15.77 17.02 6.88
N ILE A 141 -14.63 16.45 6.53
CA ILE A 141 -13.94 15.43 7.32
C ILE A 141 -13.26 16.14 8.50
N SER A 142 -14.01 16.38 9.55
CA SER A 142 -13.51 17.03 10.76
C SER A 142 -13.87 16.29 12.04
N ASN A 143 -14.51 15.12 11.91
CA ASN A 143 -14.96 14.32 13.04
C ASN A 143 -14.67 12.84 12.78
N ASP A 144 -13.72 12.28 13.48
CA ASP A 144 -13.24 10.90 13.31
C ASP A 144 -14.36 9.88 13.54
N GLN A 145 -15.24 10.12 14.50
CA GLN A 145 -16.37 9.23 14.75
C GLN A 145 -17.33 9.20 13.56
N PHE A 146 -17.62 10.37 12.97
CA PHE A 146 -18.49 10.44 11.79
C PHE A 146 -17.86 9.73 10.59
N ILE A 147 -16.55 9.88 10.37
CA ILE A 147 -15.81 9.19 9.31
C ILE A 147 -15.91 7.69 9.53
N PHE A 148 -15.61 7.21 10.72
CA PHE A 148 -15.66 5.80 11.08
C PHE A 148 -17.05 5.19 10.83
N GLU A 149 -18.11 5.85 11.31
CA GLU A 149 -19.48 5.34 11.21
C GLU A 149 -20.06 5.37 9.80
N ASN A 150 -19.58 6.28 8.92
CA ASN A 150 -20.21 6.51 7.62
C ASN A 150 -19.35 6.10 6.41
N TYR A 151 -18.02 6.08 6.55
CA TYR A 151 -17.13 5.89 5.42
C TYR A 151 -16.13 4.75 5.56
N LEU A 152 -15.93 4.22 6.77
CA LEU A 152 -14.97 3.14 7.03
C LEU A 152 -15.63 1.79 7.30
N THR A 153 -16.81 1.55 6.74
CA THR A 153 -17.53 0.29 6.91
C THR A 153 -16.87 -0.81 6.08
N PRO A 154 -16.33 -1.86 6.69
CA PRO A 154 -15.70 -2.96 5.95
C PRO A 154 -16.66 -3.62 4.96
N GLY A 155 -16.15 -3.96 3.78
CA GLY A 155 -16.92 -4.57 2.70
C GLY A 155 -17.74 -3.57 1.86
N VAL A 156 -17.67 -2.28 2.15
CA VAL A 156 -18.37 -1.26 1.37
C VAL A 156 -17.38 -0.51 0.47
N PHE A 157 -17.61 -0.62 -0.84
CA PHE A 157 -16.80 0.05 -1.86
C PHE A 157 -17.71 0.83 -2.80
N ASP A 158 -17.55 2.15 -2.78
CA ASP A 158 -18.28 3.01 -3.72
C ASP A 158 -17.83 2.74 -5.15
N SER A 159 -18.79 2.72 -6.07
CA SER A 159 -18.52 2.50 -7.49
C SER A 159 -18.39 3.83 -8.23
N ALA A 160 -17.30 4.01 -8.97
CA ALA A 160 -17.13 5.19 -9.85
C ALA A 160 -18.23 5.34 -10.90
N ASN A 161 -18.81 4.25 -11.34
CA ASN A 161 -19.87 4.26 -12.35
C ASN A 161 -21.19 4.90 -11.88
N SER A 162 -21.35 5.14 -10.60
CA SER A 162 -22.50 5.81 -10.00
C SER A 162 -22.26 7.27 -9.66
N VAL A 163 -21.05 7.77 -9.86
CA VAL A 163 -20.60 9.11 -9.45
C VAL A 163 -20.69 10.05 -10.64
N GLN A 164 -21.37 11.17 -10.48
CA GLN A 164 -21.30 12.29 -11.43
C GLN A 164 -19.97 13.02 -11.22
N ALA A 165 -19.40 13.53 -12.31
CA ALA A 165 -18.22 14.38 -12.22
C ALA A 165 -18.45 15.54 -11.24
N GLY A 166 -17.48 15.80 -10.36
CA GLY A 166 -17.61 16.79 -9.29
C GLY A 166 -16.35 16.91 -8.45
N ASP A 167 -16.43 17.70 -7.41
CA ASP A 167 -15.37 17.78 -6.40
C ASP A 167 -15.63 16.71 -5.33
N TYR A 168 -14.73 15.76 -5.20
CA TYR A 168 -14.86 14.60 -4.31
C TYR A 168 -13.70 14.48 -3.35
N ILE A 169 -14.00 13.90 -2.19
CA ILE A 169 -13.01 13.34 -1.29
C ILE A 169 -13.01 11.84 -1.52
N PHE A 170 -11.87 11.20 -1.49
CA PHE A 170 -11.82 9.75 -1.38
C PHE A 170 -11.21 9.32 -0.04
N ILE A 171 -11.89 8.37 0.57
CA ILE A 171 -11.55 7.78 1.85
C ILE A 171 -11.45 6.27 1.62
N TYR A 172 -10.34 5.71 2.01
CA TYR A 172 -10.12 4.28 1.93
C TYR A 172 -9.66 3.76 3.28
N SER A 173 -9.99 2.52 3.57
CA SER A 173 -9.73 1.92 4.87
C SER A 173 -9.09 0.55 4.75
N SER A 174 -8.26 0.24 5.72
CA SER A 174 -7.78 -1.10 6.02
C SER A 174 -8.13 -1.42 7.47
N GLY A 175 -8.72 -2.55 7.71
CA GLY A 175 -9.15 -2.93 9.06
C GLY A 175 -10.64 -3.28 9.17
N PRO A 176 -11.16 -3.45 10.40
CA PRO A 176 -10.52 -3.10 11.68
C PRO A 176 -9.34 -3.99 12.04
N ILE A 177 -8.32 -3.43 12.62
CA ILE A 177 -7.15 -4.14 13.12
C ILE A 177 -7.08 -4.06 14.64
N ASN A 178 -6.55 -5.10 15.28
CA ASN A 178 -6.22 -5.06 16.69
C ASN A 178 -4.82 -4.47 16.88
N LEU A 179 -4.71 -3.39 17.65
CA LEU A 179 -3.44 -2.76 17.97
C LEU A 179 -3.21 -2.83 19.49
N PRO A 180 -2.53 -3.88 20.00
CA PRO A 180 -2.21 -4.01 21.40
C PRO A 180 -1.33 -2.85 21.90
N LYS A 181 -1.33 -2.66 23.21
CA LYS A 181 -0.50 -1.63 23.85
C LYS A 181 0.98 -1.87 23.55
N GLN A 182 1.68 -0.84 23.08
CA GLN A 182 3.10 -0.85 22.71
C GLN A 182 3.42 -1.63 21.41
N GLU A 183 2.41 -2.05 20.67
CA GLU A 183 2.56 -2.59 19.33
C GLU A 183 2.44 -1.49 18.28
N SER A 184 3.03 -1.70 17.13
CA SER A 184 2.86 -0.88 15.93
C SER A 184 2.46 -1.77 14.74
N ARG A 185 1.86 -1.18 13.74
CA ARG A 185 1.55 -1.84 12.49
C ARG A 185 1.97 -0.92 11.35
N ARG A 186 2.52 -1.50 10.32
CA ARG A 186 2.95 -0.75 9.15
C ARG A 186 1.79 -0.52 8.19
N PHE A 187 1.88 0.56 7.49
CA PHE A 187 0.98 0.93 6.42
C PHE A 187 1.79 1.71 5.38
N SER A 188 1.93 1.17 4.19
CA SER A 188 2.78 1.74 3.15
C SER A 188 1.96 2.11 1.92
N ILE A 189 2.15 3.32 1.43
CA ILE A 189 1.49 3.83 0.21
C ILE A 189 2.49 4.52 -0.70
N ALA A 190 2.25 4.43 -2.01
CA ALA A 190 2.95 5.21 -3.02
C ALA A 190 2.03 6.22 -3.68
N LEU A 191 2.53 7.43 -3.93
CA LEU A 191 1.89 8.41 -4.79
C LEU A 191 2.28 8.12 -6.23
N ILE A 192 1.29 7.85 -7.06
CA ILE A 192 1.48 7.49 -8.46
C ILE A 192 0.87 8.56 -9.35
N VAL A 193 1.56 8.90 -10.41
CA VAL A 193 1.07 9.79 -11.46
C VAL A 193 1.21 9.10 -12.82
N GLY A 194 0.32 9.40 -13.74
CA GLY A 194 0.37 8.89 -15.11
C GLY A 194 -0.20 9.91 -16.11
N GLN A 195 0.24 9.84 -17.36
CA GLN A 195 -0.32 10.67 -18.42
C GLN A 195 -1.74 10.23 -18.79
N ASP A 196 -2.00 8.93 -18.67
CA ASP A 196 -3.28 8.28 -18.89
C ASP A 196 -3.41 7.08 -17.93
N TYR A 197 -4.50 6.32 -18.05
CA TYR A 197 -4.76 5.15 -17.20
C TYR A 197 -3.71 4.03 -17.39
N ASP A 198 -3.26 3.79 -18.61
CA ASP A 198 -2.29 2.73 -18.89
C ASP A 198 -0.92 3.06 -18.28
N ASP A 199 -0.50 4.31 -18.39
CA ASP A 199 0.74 4.80 -17.78
C ASP A 199 0.64 4.79 -16.23
N LEU A 200 -0.50 5.22 -15.67
CA LEU A 200 -0.74 5.13 -14.23
C LEU A 200 -0.65 3.68 -13.73
N THR A 201 -1.27 2.75 -14.43
CA THR A 201 -1.28 1.31 -14.09
C THR A 201 0.12 0.72 -14.13
N LEU A 202 0.87 1.02 -15.19
CA LEU A 202 2.26 0.58 -15.32
C LEU A 202 3.14 1.11 -14.17
N ASN A 203 2.96 2.37 -13.82
CA ASN A 203 3.69 3.01 -12.72
C ASN A 203 3.29 2.40 -11.36
N ALA A 204 2.02 2.02 -11.16
CA ALA A 204 1.55 1.37 -9.95
C ALA A 204 2.16 -0.03 -9.77
N VAL A 205 2.17 -0.85 -10.84
CA VAL A 205 2.81 -2.16 -10.83
C VAL A 205 4.31 -2.04 -10.59
N THR A 206 4.95 -1.07 -11.24
CA THR A 206 6.38 -0.81 -11.05
C THR A 206 6.70 -0.41 -9.60
N ALA A 207 5.84 0.41 -8.98
CA ALA A 207 6.03 0.81 -7.58
C ALA A 207 5.94 -0.38 -6.61
N GLN A 208 5.04 -1.33 -6.88
CA GLN A 208 4.94 -2.57 -6.11
C GLN A 208 6.21 -3.42 -6.27
N ASP A 209 6.63 -3.68 -7.50
CA ASP A 209 7.86 -4.43 -7.79
C ASP A 209 9.13 -3.81 -7.18
N ILE A 210 9.19 -2.49 -7.11
CA ILE A 210 10.27 -1.76 -6.42
C ILE A 210 10.21 -1.99 -4.92
N TYR A 211 9.02 -1.95 -4.34
CA TYR A 211 8.80 -2.12 -2.91
C TYR A 211 9.17 -3.54 -2.46
N GLU A 212 8.64 -4.58 -3.12
CA GLU A 212 8.92 -5.98 -2.84
C GLU A 212 10.40 -6.35 -2.98
N LYS A 213 11.12 -5.67 -3.85
CA LYS A 213 12.58 -5.81 -3.97
C LYS A 213 13.36 -4.94 -2.98
N ASN A 214 12.75 -4.49 -1.92
CA ASN A 214 13.36 -3.64 -0.91
C ASN A 214 14.17 -2.47 -1.51
N TYR A 215 13.60 -1.83 -2.57
CA TYR A 215 14.25 -0.74 -3.34
C TYR A 215 15.59 -1.11 -4.00
N GLN A 216 15.90 -2.39 -4.11
CA GLN A 216 17.09 -2.90 -4.79
C GLN A 216 16.89 -2.83 -6.29
N PHE A 217 17.53 -1.88 -6.94
CA PHE A 217 17.49 -1.75 -8.40
C PHE A 217 18.69 -2.46 -9.01
N ALA A 218 18.47 -3.19 -10.11
CA ALA A 218 19.57 -3.60 -10.94
C ALA A 218 20.37 -2.35 -11.35
N LYS A 219 21.66 -2.27 -10.99
CA LYS A 219 22.50 -1.19 -11.45
C LYS A 219 22.43 -1.17 -12.99
N PRO A 220 22.19 -0.01 -13.62
CA PRO A 220 22.28 0.08 -15.08
C PRO A 220 23.67 -0.42 -15.53
N PRO A 221 23.74 -1.11 -16.68
CA PRO A 221 24.96 -1.66 -17.21
C PRO A 221 26.02 -0.60 -17.47
#